data_599c9bcee7ea531f0489d1e556d43311
#
_entry.id   599c9bcee7ea531f0489d1e556d43311
#
_cell.length_a   1.000
_cell.length_b   1.000
_cell.length_c   1.000
_cell.angle_alpha   90.00
_cell.angle_beta   90.00
_cell.angle_gamma   90.00
#
_symmetry.space_group_name_H-M   'P 1'
#
loop_
_entity.id
_entity.type
_entity.pdbx_description
1 polymer ?
#
loop_
_entity_poly.entity_id
_entity_poly.type
_entity_poly.pdbx_seq_one_letter_code
_entity_poly.pdbx_strand_id
1 'polypeptide(L)'
;MIKPELPQGTTCAIAGGGPAGMMLALLLARAGIDVTVLEKHPDFLRDFRGDTVHASTLNLIDELGLGPRFAAMPHNLVEQVTVDLGEQTFRLGDLNRLPGPHKHIAMAPQWDFLEMLATAAETEPTFHLRRSTEVTGLLRSGDRIT
;
A
#
# COMPACT_ATOMS: atom_id res chain seq x y z
N MET A 1 19.14 -21.16 9.79
CA MET A 1 18.14 -20.71 8.81
C MET A 1 18.92 -20.14 7.63
N ILE A 2 18.92 -20.81 6.50
CA ILE A 2 19.55 -20.35 5.26
C ILE A 2 18.66 -19.22 4.74
N LYS A 3 19.18 -17.98 4.69
CA LYS A 3 18.49 -16.91 3.97
C LYS A 3 18.37 -17.37 2.51
N PRO A 4 17.17 -17.32 1.89
CA PRO A 4 17.05 -17.65 0.47
C PRO A 4 18.02 -16.74 -0.30
N GLU A 5 18.80 -17.36 -1.18
CA GLU A 5 19.64 -16.60 -2.11
C GLU A 5 18.75 -15.70 -2.95
N LEU A 6 19.21 -14.50 -3.10
CA LEU A 6 18.49 -13.46 -3.78
C LEU A 6 18.56 -13.66 -5.28
N PRO A 7 17.47 -13.44 -6.04
CA PRO A 7 17.60 -13.37 -7.48
C PRO A 7 18.67 -12.34 -7.83
N GLN A 8 19.59 -12.69 -8.71
CA GLN A 8 20.67 -11.81 -9.16
C GLN A 8 20.18 -10.65 -10.02
N GLY A 9 18.87 -10.61 -10.29
CA GLY A 9 18.19 -9.58 -11.04
C GLY A 9 16.69 -9.67 -10.84
N THR A 10 15.99 -8.60 -11.13
CA THR A 10 14.53 -8.51 -11.12
C THR A 10 14.06 -7.75 -12.35
N THR A 11 12.86 -8.03 -12.81
CA THR A 11 12.27 -7.30 -13.95
C THR A 11 11.89 -5.88 -13.54
N CYS A 12 11.41 -5.70 -12.32
CA CYS A 12 11.02 -4.40 -11.77
C CYS A 12 11.54 -4.24 -10.35
N ALA A 13 12.29 -3.18 -10.10
CA ALA A 13 12.71 -2.77 -8.76
C ALA A 13 11.90 -1.57 -8.30
N ILE A 14 11.32 -1.64 -7.11
CA ILE A 14 10.52 -0.57 -6.49
C ILE A 14 11.28 -0.03 -5.29
N ALA A 15 11.63 1.24 -5.32
CA ALA A 15 12.27 1.94 -4.20
C ALA A 15 11.20 2.47 -3.22
N GLY A 16 11.10 1.83 -2.06
CA GLY A 16 10.18 2.17 -0.98
C GLY A 16 8.97 1.25 -0.87
N GLY A 17 8.79 0.67 0.32
CA GLY A 17 7.69 -0.21 0.70
C GLY A 17 6.49 0.53 1.31
N GLY A 18 6.23 1.77 0.89
CA GLY A 18 5.02 2.51 1.27
C GLY A 18 3.77 2.01 0.54
N PRO A 19 2.58 2.60 0.81
CA PRO A 19 1.31 2.13 0.25
C PRO A 19 1.31 2.00 -1.28
N ALA A 20 1.87 2.97 -1.98
CA ALA A 20 1.95 2.94 -3.45
C ALA A 20 2.90 1.85 -3.95
N GLY A 21 4.08 1.72 -3.33
CA GLY A 21 5.07 0.72 -3.71
C GLY A 21 4.58 -0.70 -3.46
N MET A 22 3.98 -0.96 -2.30
CA MET A 22 3.44 -2.28 -1.96
C MET A 22 2.23 -2.65 -2.82
N MET A 23 1.34 -1.71 -3.11
CA MET A 23 0.21 -1.95 -4.01
C MET A 23 0.69 -2.26 -5.43
N LEU A 24 1.61 -1.45 -5.96
CA LEU A 24 2.19 -1.70 -7.29
C LEU A 24 2.88 -3.07 -7.35
N ALA A 25 3.65 -3.41 -6.33
CA ALA A 25 4.34 -4.69 -6.26
C ALA A 25 3.38 -5.89 -6.26
N LEU A 26 2.29 -5.81 -5.48
CA LEU A 26 1.24 -6.84 -5.47
C LEU A 26 0.61 -7.00 -6.86
N LEU A 27 0.27 -5.90 -7.54
CA LEU A 27 -0.33 -5.93 -8.87
C LEU A 27 0.62 -6.55 -9.90
N LEU A 28 1.90 -6.16 -9.89
CA LEU A 28 2.91 -6.71 -10.79
C LEU A 28 3.15 -8.20 -10.54
N ALA A 29 3.28 -8.59 -9.27
CA ALA A 29 3.48 -10.00 -8.91
C ALA A 29 2.31 -10.88 -9.33
N ARG A 30 1.07 -10.44 -9.15
CA ARG A 30 -0.14 -11.13 -9.64
C ARG A 30 -0.22 -11.21 -11.16
N ALA A 31 0.40 -10.27 -11.86
CA ALA A 31 0.57 -10.32 -13.31
C ALA A 31 1.74 -11.21 -13.75
N GLY A 32 2.40 -11.91 -12.83
CA GLY A 32 3.54 -12.80 -13.11
C GLY A 32 4.85 -12.06 -13.41
N ILE A 33 4.93 -10.78 -13.08
CA ILE A 33 6.14 -9.96 -13.27
C ILE A 33 7.03 -10.10 -12.03
N ASP A 34 8.29 -10.46 -12.23
CA ASP A 34 9.28 -10.52 -11.17
C ASP A 34 9.56 -9.11 -10.64
N VAL A 35 9.23 -8.88 -9.36
CA VAL A 35 9.30 -7.58 -8.71
C VAL A 35 10.00 -7.66 -7.35
N THR A 36 10.93 -6.74 -7.14
CA THR A 36 11.62 -6.58 -5.86
C THR A 36 11.33 -5.20 -5.27
N VAL A 37 10.78 -5.18 -4.07
CA VAL A 37 10.59 -3.97 -3.27
C VAL A 37 11.79 -3.80 -2.33
N LEU A 38 12.43 -2.64 -2.38
CA LEU A 38 13.56 -2.26 -1.53
C LEU A 38 13.07 -1.23 -0.49
N GLU A 39 12.95 -1.66 0.76
CA GLU A 39 12.48 -0.82 1.87
C GLU A 39 13.60 -0.59 2.88
N LYS A 40 13.91 0.68 3.14
CA LYS A 40 15.02 1.05 4.03
C LYS A 40 14.81 0.70 5.50
N HIS A 41 13.56 0.59 5.93
CA HIS A 41 13.24 0.27 7.32
C HIS A 41 13.08 -1.24 7.54
N PRO A 42 13.29 -1.73 8.78
CA PRO A 42 13.16 -3.14 9.10
C PRO A 42 11.69 -3.64 9.17
N ASP A 43 10.75 -2.70 9.35
CA ASP A 43 9.32 -2.97 9.50
C ASP A 43 8.49 -1.83 8.91
N PHE A 44 7.17 -1.90 9.05
CA PHE A 44 6.22 -0.86 8.66
C PHE A 44 5.78 0.03 9.83
N LEU A 45 6.28 -0.24 11.04
CA LEU A 45 6.00 0.58 12.22
C LEU A 45 6.74 1.92 12.08
N ARG A 46 6.01 2.99 11.89
CA ARG A 46 6.54 4.35 11.74
C ARG A 46 5.67 5.33 12.48
N ASP A 47 6.26 6.49 12.74
CA ASP A 47 5.50 7.63 13.23
C ASP A 47 4.31 7.90 12.31
N PHE A 48 3.21 8.28 12.93
CA PHE A 48 1.92 8.54 12.31
C PHE A 48 2.05 9.24 10.94
N ARG A 49 1.65 8.55 9.88
CA ARG A 49 1.54 9.10 8.54
C ARG A 49 0.34 8.54 7.82
N GLY A 50 -0.58 9.44 7.48
CA GLY A 50 -1.57 9.22 6.43
C GLY A 50 -2.40 7.95 6.55
N ASP A 51 -3.17 7.82 7.61
CA ASP A 51 -4.01 6.64 7.87
C ASP A 51 -5.32 6.64 7.07
N THR A 52 -5.36 7.35 5.94
CA THR A 52 -6.58 7.44 5.12
C THR A 52 -6.51 6.53 3.92
N VAL A 53 -7.49 5.63 3.80
CA VAL A 53 -7.71 4.79 2.61
C VAL A 53 -8.96 5.28 1.90
N HIS A 54 -8.77 5.82 0.69
CA HIS A 54 -9.84 6.42 -0.10
C HIS A 54 -10.73 5.37 -0.76
N ALA A 55 -11.96 5.76 -1.11
CA ALA A 55 -12.95 4.89 -1.76
C ALA A 55 -12.42 4.17 -3.01
N SER A 56 -11.63 4.84 -3.84
CA SER A 56 -11.00 4.23 -5.01
C SER A 56 -10.01 3.12 -4.65
N THR A 57 -9.25 3.29 -3.57
CA THR A 57 -8.34 2.27 -3.07
C THR A 57 -9.11 1.10 -2.46
N LEU A 58 -10.23 1.37 -1.76
CA LEU A 58 -11.11 0.33 -1.22
C LEU A 58 -11.74 -0.52 -2.33
N ASN A 59 -12.17 0.11 -3.43
CA ASN A 59 -12.64 -0.60 -4.62
C ASN A 59 -11.57 -1.53 -5.19
N LEU A 60 -10.33 -1.03 -5.32
CA LEU A 60 -9.21 -1.85 -5.80
C LEU A 60 -8.90 -3.02 -4.85
N ILE A 61 -8.99 -2.81 -3.53
CA ILE A 61 -8.81 -3.86 -2.53
C ILE A 61 -9.88 -4.94 -2.68
N ASP A 62 -11.14 -4.57 -2.97
CA ASP A 62 -12.21 -5.53 -3.23
C ASP A 62 -11.95 -6.32 -4.53
N GLU A 63 -11.55 -5.66 -5.60
CA GLU A 63 -11.16 -6.28 -6.87
C GLU A 63 -10.00 -7.29 -6.70
N LEU A 64 -9.08 -6.99 -5.78
CA LEU A 64 -7.98 -7.86 -5.41
C LEU A 64 -8.38 -9.01 -4.45
N GLY A 65 -9.65 -9.08 -4.03
CA GLY A 65 -10.13 -10.09 -3.08
C GLY A 65 -9.64 -9.88 -1.64
N LEU A 66 -9.14 -8.67 -1.33
CA LEU A 66 -8.61 -8.33 0.00
C LEU A 66 -9.64 -7.61 0.89
N GLY A 67 -10.84 -7.30 0.38
CA GLY A 67 -11.91 -6.63 1.12
C GLY A 67 -12.20 -7.26 2.48
N PRO A 68 -12.40 -8.59 2.60
CA PRO A 68 -12.64 -9.24 3.88
C PRO A 68 -11.47 -9.08 4.89
N ARG A 69 -10.23 -9.06 4.40
CA ARG A 69 -9.04 -8.83 5.26
C ARG A 69 -9.00 -7.39 5.75
N PHE A 70 -9.27 -6.44 4.86
CA PHE A 70 -9.35 -5.03 5.24
C PHE A 70 -10.46 -4.77 6.26
N ALA A 71 -11.65 -5.33 6.05
CA ALA A 71 -12.79 -5.20 6.95
C ALA A 71 -12.54 -5.78 8.36
N ALA A 72 -11.65 -6.77 8.47
CA ALA A 72 -11.25 -7.35 9.76
C ALA A 72 -10.22 -6.50 10.53
N MET A 73 -9.58 -5.51 9.89
CA MET A 73 -8.64 -4.61 10.52
C MET A 73 -9.39 -3.53 11.34
N PRO A 74 -8.78 -3.00 12.42
CA PRO A 74 -9.29 -1.82 13.11
C PRO A 74 -9.35 -0.63 12.15
N HIS A 75 -10.52 -0.04 11.94
CA HIS A 75 -10.66 1.17 11.13
C HIS A 75 -11.93 1.95 11.51
N ASN A 76 -11.96 3.23 11.17
CA ASN A 76 -13.12 4.10 11.31
C ASN A 76 -13.53 4.62 9.93
N LEU A 77 -14.82 4.81 9.71
CA LEU A 77 -15.35 5.33 8.45
C LEU A 77 -15.69 6.81 8.57
N VAL A 78 -15.26 7.60 7.59
CA VAL A 78 -15.58 9.02 7.46
C VAL A 78 -16.43 9.20 6.21
N GLU A 79 -17.71 9.52 6.41
CA GLU A 79 -18.69 9.72 5.33
C GLU A 79 -18.88 11.19 4.99
N GLN A 80 -18.59 12.07 5.95
CA GLN A 80 -18.78 13.51 5.82
C GLN A 80 -17.61 14.26 6.46
N VAL A 81 -17.24 15.38 5.87
CA VAL A 81 -16.27 16.32 6.42
C VAL A 81 -17.00 17.59 6.80
N THR A 82 -16.94 17.95 8.08
CA THR A 82 -17.56 19.15 8.63
C THR A 82 -16.51 20.05 9.28
N VAL A 83 -16.80 21.35 9.32
CA VAL A 83 -16.01 22.34 10.06
C VAL A 83 -16.96 23.11 10.98
N ASP A 84 -16.59 23.20 12.26
CA ASP A 84 -17.30 23.98 13.25
C ASP A 84 -16.64 25.34 13.41
N LEU A 85 -17.39 26.40 13.11
CA LEU A 85 -16.97 27.78 13.30
C LEU A 85 -17.86 28.45 14.35
N GLY A 86 -17.51 28.28 15.62
CA GLY A 86 -18.29 28.77 16.74
C GLY A 86 -19.61 28.01 16.88
N GLU A 87 -20.75 28.72 16.73
CA GLU A 87 -22.09 28.11 16.86
C GLU A 87 -22.61 27.46 15.55
N GLN A 88 -21.86 27.54 14.47
CA GLN A 88 -22.29 27.04 13.16
C GLN A 88 -21.39 25.93 12.66
N THR A 89 -22.02 24.81 12.22
CA THR A 89 -21.36 23.68 11.57
C THR A 89 -21.59 23.76 10.06
N PHE A 90 -20.49 23.76 9.30
CA PHE A 90 -20.51 23.76 7.86
C PHE A 90 -20.08 22.41 7.31
N ARG A 91 -20.86 21.83 6.39
CA ARG A 91 -20.50 20.62 5.67
C ARG A 91 -19.58 20.99 4.50
N LEU A 92 -18.32 20.58 4.53
CA LEU A 92 -17.35 20.79 3.48
C LEU A 92 -17.38 19.70 2.41
N GLY A 93 -17.71 18.48 2.80
CA GLY A 93 -17.75 17.32 1.89
C GLY A 93 -18.78 16.28 2.32
N ASP A 94 -19.41 15.65 1.34
CA ASP A 94 -20.34 14.54 1.53
C ASP A 94 -19.94 13.42 0.59
N LEU A 95 -19.31 12.39 1.16
CA LEU A 95 -18.78 11.23 0.43
C LEU A 95 -19.88 10.25 0.02
N ASN A 96 -21.10 10.38 0.57
CA ASN A 96 -22.25 9.58 0.18
C ASN A 96 -22.64 9.76 -1.31
N ARG A 97 -22.13 10.83 -1.93
CA ARG A 97 -22.32 11.14 -3.35
C ARG A 97 -21.32 10.44 -4.28
N LEU A 98 -20.30 9.76 -3.73
CA LEU A 98 -19.34 9.01 -4.54
C LEU A 98 -20.03 7.85 -5.28
N PRO A 99 -19.61 7.54 -6.51
CA PRO A 99 -20.04 6.34 -7.19
C PRO A 99 -19.42 5.10 -6.56
N GLY A 100 -20.05 3.94 -6.75
CA GLY A 100 -19.56 2.65 -6.28
C GLY A 100 -20.00 2.26 -4.88
N PRO A 101 -19.50 1.14 -4.36
CA PRO A 101 -19.91 0.58 -3.09
C PRO A 101 -19.35 1.34 -1.88
N HIS A 102 -18.14 1.90 -2.00
CA HIS A 102 -17.49 2.63 -0.92
C HIS A 102 -17.80 4.13 -1.03
N LYS A 103 -18.55 4.64 -0.06
CA LYS A 103 -18.98 6.04 0.02
C LYS A 103 -18.36 6.74 1.23
N HIS A 104 -17.12 6.40 1.52
CA HIS A 104 -16.41 6.85 2.70
C HIS A 104 -14.89 6.83 2.47
N ILE A 105 -14.18 7.45 3.36
CA ILE A 105 -12.75 7.25 3.57
C ILE A 105 -12.62 6.37 4.80
N ALA A 106 -11.81 5.32 4.76
CA ALA A 106 -11.46 4.54 5.93
C ALA A 106 -10.21 5.12 6.60
N MET A 107 -10.30 5.35 7.91
CA MET A 107 -9.16 5.72 8.75
C MET A 107 -8.64 4.43 9.37
N ALA A 108 -7.51 3.93 8.87
CA ALA A 108 -6.90 2.68 9.30
C ALA A 108 -5.40 2.85 9.58
N PRO A 109 -4.82 2.17 10.57
CA PRO A 109 -3.39 2.24 10.81
C PRO A 109 -2.61 1.81 9.57
N GLN A 110 -1.69 2.66 9.10
CA GLN A 110 -0.95 2.42 7.87
C GLN A 110 -0.12 1.13 7.92
N TRP A 111 0.44 0.79 9.08
CA TRP A 111 1.23 -0.44 9.25
C TRP A 111 0.38 -1.70 9.05
N ASP A 112 -0.86 -1.75 9.56
CA ASP A 112 -1.77 -2.88 9.35
C ASP A 112 -2.13 -3.02 7.88
N PHE A 113 -2.38 -1.89 7.21
CA PHE A 113 -2.64 -1.86 5.77
C PHE A 113 -1.45 -2.38 4.96
N LEU A 114 -0.23 -1.95 5.30
CA LEU A 114 0.98 -2.39 4.62
C LEU A 114 1.30 -3.87 4.89
N GLU A 115 1.11 -4.36 6.11
CA GLU A 115 1.28 -5.79 6.43
C GLU A 115 0.24 -6.66 5.72
N MET A 116 -1.00 -6.18 5.56
CA MET A 116 -2.02 -6.86 4.77
C MET A 116 -1.59 -7.01 3.31
N LEU A 117 -1.07 -5.94 2.69
CA LEU A 117 -0.56 -5.98 1.32
C LEU A 117 0.67 -6.87 1.19
N ALA A 118 1.61 -6.78 2.14
CA ALA A 118 2.82 -7.61 2.15
C ALA A 118 2.47 -9.10 2.25
N THR A 119 1.60 -9.46 3.20
CA THR A 119 1.14 -10.84 3.37
C THR A 119 0.44 -11.38 2.11
N ALA A 120 -0.33 -10.53 1.42
CA ALA A 120 -0.95 -10.92 0.16
C ALA A 120 0.08 -11.10 -0.96
N ALA A 121 1.07 -10.21 -1.05
CA ALA A 121 2.11 -10.27 -2.07
C ALA A 121 3.10 -11.43 -1.86
N GLU A 122 3.40 -11.79 -0.61
CA GLU A 122 4.28 -12.92 -0.25
C GLU A 122 3.73 -14.28 -0.69
N THR A 123 2.45 -14.38 -1.04
CA THR A 123 1.89 -15.61 -1.64
C THR A 123 2.23 -15.75 -3.13
N GLU A 124 2.71 -14.69 -3.76
CA GLU A 124 3.07 -14.68 -5.18
C GLU A 124 4.56 -15.05 -5.36
N PRO A 125 4.90 -16.05 -6.18
CA PRO A 125 6.27 -16.53 -6.30
C PRO A 125 7.25 -15.52 -6.93
N THR A 126 6.71 -14.51 -7.61
CA THR A 126 7.47 -13.45 -8.29
C THR A 126 7.64 -12.18 -7.43
N PHE A 127 7.20 -12.22 -6.16
CA PHE A 127 7.32 -11.09 -5.24
C PHE A 127 8.51 -11.26 -4.28
N HIS A 128 9.31 -10.20 -4.16
CA HIS A 128 10.43 -10.14 -3.24
C HIS A 128 10.42 -8.83 -2.44
N LEU A 129 10.35 -8.91 -1.13
CA LEU A 129 10.45 -7.77 -0.23
C LEU A 129 11.79 -7.77 0.51
N ARG A 130 12.54 -6.66 0.36
CA ARG A 130 13.81 -6.41 1.02
C ARG A 130 13.67 -5.29 2.01
N ARG A 131 13.46 -5.64 3.25
CA ARG A 131 13.52 -4.69 4.36
C ARG A 131 14.97 -4.38 4.72
N SER A 132 15.21 -3.28 5.42
CA SER A 132 16.56 -2.78 5.79
C SER A 132 17.49 -2.59 4.58
N THR A 133 16.92 -2.20 3.45
CA THR A 133 17.65 -2.00 2.19
C THR A 133 17.31 -0.63 1.61
N GLU A 134 18.25 0.30 1.74
CA GLU A 134 18.09 1.66 1.23
C GLU A 134 18.60 1.78 -0.21
N VAL A 135 17.78 2.37 -1.08
CA VAL A 135 18.20 2.74 -2.43
C VAL A 135 18.85 4.11 -2.37
N THR A 136 20.14 4.15 -2.65
CA THR A 136 20.94 5.40 -2.60
C THR A 136 21.17 6.02 -3.97
N GLY A 137 20.89 5.29 -5.05
CA GLY A 137 21.09 5.79 -6.41
C GLY A 137 20.74 4.74 -7.46
N LEU A 138 20.92 5.11 -8.72
CA LEU A 138 20.73 4.25 -9.88
C LEU A 138 22.06 4.09 -10.61
N LEU A 139 22.43 2.86 -10.88
CA LEU A 139 23.54 2.54 -11.77
C LEU A 139 23.01 2.28 -13.18
N ARG A 140 23.64 2.91 -14.17
CA ARG A 140 23.26 2.73 -15.59
C ARG A 140 24.40 2.04 -16.34
N SER A 141 24.03 1.05 -17.14
CA SER A 141 24.92 0.40 -18.09
C SER A 141 24.24 0.41 -19.46
N GLY A 142 24.63 1.38 -20.30
CA GLY A 142 23.92 1.66 -21.57
C GLY A 142 22.48 2.11 -21.30
N ASP A 143 21.50 1.40 -21.88
CA ASP A 143 20.06 1.67 -21.72
C ASP A 143 19.42 0.92 -20.55
N ARG A 144 20.21 0.21 -19.74
CA ARG A 144 19.70 -0.57 -18.61
C ARG A 144 20.05 0.08 -17.27
N ILE A 145 19.19 -0.12 -16.30
CA ILE A 145 19.46 0.10 -14.89
C ILE A 145 19.98 -1.21 -14.30
N THR A 146 21.08 -1.12 -13.55
CA THR A 146 21.73 -2.28 -12.92
C THR A 146 21.90 -2.05 -11.42
#